data_72ac455c82bfd7288f602a3c115eac74
#
_entry.id   72ac455c82bfd7288f602a3c115eac74
#
_cell.length_a   1.000
_cell.length_b   1.000
_cell.length_c   1.000
_cell.angle_alpha   90.00
_cell.angle_beta   90.00
_cell.angle_gamma   90.00
#
_symmetry.space_group_name_H-M   'P 1'
#
loop_
_entity.id
_entity.type
_entity.pdbx_description
1 polymer ?
#
loop_
_entity_poly.entity_id
_entity_poly.type
_entity_poly.pdbx_seq_one_letter_code
_entity_poly.pdbx_strand_id
1 'polypeptide(L)'
;MKVFHGIDRLPAFRHPAATVGSFDGVHGGHSELLAAVRRFARERDGESIVVTFSPHPRIVLETQTDLRLLTTLDEKVWLLERAGIDNLVVIPFTREFSRTGSADFIRRDLIGKLGVETLVMGYNHHFGHNKEGDYGSLRSSERPTLRLYRIEPFSVGGEKVSSTVVRSLVEHAEMARAARMLGHPYLLMADVARGSLRIDDPYKQLPPAGEYSVTADGVPVRLFIPSEGAPHLDRPFTKEKSIIEFTAL
;
A
#
# COMPACT_ATOMS: atom_id res chain seq x y z
N MET A 1 13.59 -3.68 -5.67
CA MET A 1 12.65 -2.66 -6.23
C MET A 1 13.32 -1.31 -6.30
N LYS A 2 13.15 -0.54 -7.39
CA LYS A 2 13.59 0.86 -7.46
C LYS A 2 12.45 1.77 -6.98
N VAL A 3 12.77 2.77 -6.17
CA VAL A 3 11.77 3.74 -5.65
C VAL A 3 12.07 5.12 -6.20
N PHE A 4 11.05 5.74 -6.78
CA PHE A 4 11.12 7.07 -7.36
C PHE A 4 10.16 8.01 -6.62
N HIS A 5 10.66 9.17 -6.19
CA HIS A 5 9.87 10.22 -5.57
C HIS A 5 9.53 11.30 -6.59
N GLY A 6 8.25 11.47 -6.87
CA GLY A 6 7.74 12.31 -7.94
C GLY A 6 7.63 11.59 -9.29
N ILE A 7 7.09 12.28 -10.28
CA ILE A 7 6.77 11.72 -11.61
C ILE A 7 7.45 12.48 -12.75
N ASP A 8 8.21 13.54 -12.45
CA ASP A 8 8.74 14.45 -13.48
C ASP A 8 10.12 14.06 -14.00
N ARG A 9 10.86 13.26 -13.25
CA ARG A 9 12.22 12.82 -13.60
C ARG A 9 12.34 11.31 -13.46
N LEU A 10 11.78 10.60 -14.42
CA LEU A 10 11.79 9.13 -14.44
C LEU A 10 12.63 8.63 -15.62
N PRO A 11 13.27 7.46 -15.48
CA PRO A 11 13.89 6.81 -16.64
C PRO A 11 12.81 6.30 -17.61
N ALA A 12 13.20 5.96 -18.82
CA ALA A 12 12.34 5.19 -19.70
C ALA A 12 12.21 3.77 -19.14
N PHE A 13 10.96 3.29 -19.01
CA PHE A 13 10.65 1.92 -18.61
C PHE A 13 10.36 1.07 -19.84
N ARG A 14 10.78 -0.19 -19.79
CA ARG A 14 10.58 -1.13 -20.88
C ARG A 14 9.20 -1.79 -20.75
N HIS A 15 8.33 -1.63 -21.76
CA HIS A 15 6.99 -2.20 -21.83
C HIS A 15 6.23 -2.20 -20.49
N PRO A 16 6.08 -1.04 -19.83
CA PRO A 16 5.61 -1.00 -18.45
C PRO A 16 4.16 -1.44 -18.28
N ALA A 17 3.96 -2.39 -17.38
CA ALA A 17 2.66 -2.73 -16.83
C ALA A 17 2.51 -2.07 -15.46
N ALA A 18 1.46 -1.29 -15.27
CA ALA A 18 1.30 -0.49 -14.08
C ALA A 18 -0.04 -0.70 -13.37
N THR A 19 -0.06 -0.37 -12.10
CA THR A 19 -1.26 -0.15 -11.31
C THR A 19 -1.12 1.10 -10.46
N VAL A 20 -2.25 1.70 -10.10
CA VAL A 20 -2.30 2.93 -9.30
C VAL A 20 -3.12 2.66 -8.04
N GLY A 21 -2.73 3.18 -6.89
CA GLY A 21 -3.51 3.04 -5.67
C GLY A 21 -2.79 3.52 -4.41
N SER A 22 -3.53 3.62 -3.31
CA SER A 22 -2.94 3.93 -2.00
C SER A 22 -2.21 2.75 -1.38
N PHE A 23 -2.59 1.53 -1.73
CA PHE A 23 -1.99 0.28 -1.25
C PHE A 23 -1.82 0.24 0.28
N ASP A 24 -2.80 0.78 1.00
CA ASP A 24 -2.78 0.77 2.45
C ASP A 24 -3.00 -0.64 2.99
N GLY A 25 -2.01 -1.17 3.71
CA GLY A 25 -1.96 -2.53 4.23
C GLY A 25 -1.49 -3.59 3.23
N VAL A 26 -1.34 -3.30 1.95
CA VAL A 26 -0.97 -4.26 0.88
C VAL A 26 -1.70 -5.62 1.03
N HIS A 27 -2.99 -5.57 1.32
CA HIS A 27 -3.84 -6.72 1.66
C HIS A 27 -4.02 -7.71 0.48
N GLY A 28 -4.62 -8.88 0.72
CA GLY A 28 -4.78 -9.96 -0.25
C GLY A 28 -5.36 -9.52 -1.61
N GLY A 29 -6.34 -8.60 -1.62
CA GLY A 29 -6.83 -8.02 -2.87
C GLY A 29 -5.79 -7.17 -3.62
N HIS A 30 -4.86 -6.51 -2.92
CA HIS A 30 -3.73 -5.87 -3.55
C HIS A 30 -2.72 -6.90 -4.08
N SER A 31 -2.50 -8.00 -3.37
CA SER A 31 -1.58 -9.06 -3.79
C SER A 31 -1.99 -9.68 -5.14
N GLU A 32 -3.29 -9.93 -5.35
CA GLU A 32 -3.82 -10.37 -6.64
C GLU A 32 -3.56 -9.34 -7.76
N LEU A 33 -3.78 -8.07 -7.46
CA LEU A 33 -3.52 -6.97 -8.39
C LEU A 33 -2.04 -6.88 -8.76
N LEU A 34 -1.15 -6.98 -7.77
CA LEU A 34 0.30 -6.95 -7.97
C LEU A 34 0.80 -8.17 -8.76
N ALA A 35 0.24 -9.35 -8.48
CA ALA A 35 0.55 -10.57 -9.25
C ALA A 35 0.17 -10.43 -10.72
N ALA A 36 -0.99 -9.82 -11.01
CA ALA A 36 -1.42 -9.55 -12.37
C ALA A 36 -0.51 -8.54 -13.09
N VAL A 37 -0.12 -7.45 -12.42
CA VAL A 37 0.82 -6.45 -12.98
C VAL A 37 2.14 -7.12 -13.35
N ARG A 38 2.71 -7.92 -12.45
CA ARG A 38 3.96 -8.67 -12.71
C ARG A 38 3.82 -9.65 -13.86
N ARG A 39 2.69 -10.35 -13.94
CA ARG A 39 2.41 -11.28 -15.04
C ARG A 39 2.40 -10.56 -16.38
N PHE A 40 1.63 -9.47 -16.51
CA PHE A 40 1.54 -8.70 -17.75
C PHE A 40 2.85 -8.02 -18.14
N ALA A 41 3.66 -7.60 -17.17
CA ALA A 41 5.02 -7.12 -17.43
C ALA A 41 5.88 -8.23 -18.04
N ARG A 42 5.93 -9.42 -17.41
CA ARG A 42 6.72 -10.56 -17.88
C ARG A 42 6.32 -11.07 -19.27
N GLU A 43 5.01 -11.10 -19.58
CA GLU A 43 4.50 -11.52 -20.89
C GLU A 43 5.05 -10.67 -22.05
N ARG A 44 5.59 -9.51 -21.77
CA ARG A 44 6.16 -8.58 -22.74
C ARG A 44 7.64 -8.27 -22.51
N ASP A 45 8.32 -9.05 -21.69
CA ASP A 45 9.68 -8.75 -21.25
C ASP A 45 9.83 -7.32 -20.71
N GLY A 46 8.79 -6.86 -19.98
CA GLY A 46 8.65 -5.50 -19.48
C GLY A 46 8.89 -5.37 -17.97
N GLU A 47 8.58 -4.20 -17.43
CA GLU A 47 8.75 -3.86 -16.03
C GLU A 47 7.41 -3.61 -15.34
N SER A 48 7.27 -4.11 -14.11
CA SER A 48 6.12 -3.86 -13.26
C SER A 48 6.27 -2.54 -12.51
N ILE A 49 5.23 -1.70 -12.52
CA ILE A 49 5.22 -0.40 -11.85
C ILE A 49 4.01 -0.29 -10.93
N VAL A 50 4.25 0.06 -9.69
CA VAL A 50 3.21 0.54 -8.77
C VAL A 50 3.32 2.05 -8.65
N VAL A 51 2.21 2.75 -8.87
CA VAL A 51 2.08 4.18 -8.62
C VAL A 51 1.28 4.36 -7.33
N THR A 52 1.86 5.03 -6.35
CA THR A 52 1.20 5.34 -5.07
C THR A 52 1.36 6.81 -4.70
N PHE A 53 0.74 7.20 -3.61
CA PHE A 53 0.68 8.59 -3.17
C PHE A 53 1.20 8.73 -1.73
N SER A 54 1.94 9.80 -1.48
CA SER A 54 2.36 10.20 -0.13
C SER A 54 2.39 11.72 -0.04
N PRO A 55 1.75 12.33 1.02
CA PRO A 55 0.90 11.69 2.03
C PRO A 55 -0.32 10.98 1.45
N HIS A 56 -1.00 10.17 2.27
CA HIS A 56 -2.20 9.45 1.83
C HIS A 56 -3.32 10.44 1.41
N PRO A 57 -4.02 10.23 0.27
CA PRO A 57 -5.01 11.16 -0.25
C PRO A 57 -6.08 11.59 0.75
N ARG A 58 -6.60 10.67 1.57
CA ARG A 58 -7.63 10.97 2.58
C ARG A 58 -7.13 11.88 3.70
N ILE A 59 -5.83 11.87 4.01
CA ILE A 59 -5.22 12.77 4.99
C ILE A 59 -5.19 14.19 4.43
N VAL A 60 -4.68 14.35 3.20
CA VAL A 60 -4.56 15.67 2.56
C VAL A 60 -5.92 16.32 2.29
N LEU A 61 -6.92 15.51 1.94
CA LEU A 61 -8.27 15.97 1.66
C LEU A 61 -9.16 16.07 2.91
N GLU A 62 -8.64 15.66 4.08
CA GLU A 62 -9.37 15.71 5.35
C GLU A 62 -10.76 15.05 5.27
N THR A 63 -10.87 13.98 4.44
CA THR A 63 -12.15 13.30 4.21
C THR A 63 -12.59 12.43 5.38
N GLN A 64 -11.71 12.24 6.36
CA GLN A 64 -11.96 11.48 7.57
C GLN A 64 -11.08 12.02 8.70
N THR A 65 -11.69 12.44 9.80
CA THR A 65 -11.01 13.11 10.94
C THR A 65 -10.03 12.19 11.66
N ASP A 66 -10.34 10.90 11.81
CA ASP A 66 -9.56 9.95 12.62
C ASP A 66 -8.96 8.83 11.77
N LEU A 67 -8.55 9.15 10.55
CA LEU A 67 -7.98 8.15 9.67
C LEU A 67 -6.66 7.62 10.24
N ARG A 68 -6.60 6.32 10.45
CA ARG A 68 -5.35 5.58 10.71
C ARG A 68 -4.96 4.78 9.49
N LEU A 69 -3.66 4.67 9.24
CA LEU A 69 -3.11 3.93 8.13
C LEU A 69 -2.60 2.56 8.58
N LEU A 70 -2.90 1.54 7.81
CA LEU A 70 -2.39 0.18 8.05
C LEU A 70 -0.89 0.08 7.81
N THR A 71 -0.36 0.88 6.88
CA THR A 71 1.05 0.90 6.55
C THR A 71 1.59 2.32 6.45
N THR A 72 2.77 2.55 7.04
CA THR A 72 3.61 3.71 6.72
C THR A 72 4.13 3.59 5.28
N LEU A 73 4.80 4.63 4.77
CA LEU A 73 5.44 4.55 3.45
C LEU A 73 6.55 3.50 3.42
N ASP A 74 7.40 3.45 4.44
CA ASP A 74 8.52 2.50 4.54
C ASP A 74 8.01 1.04 4.59
N GLU A 75 6.98 0.77 5.38
CA GLU A 75 6.31 -0.53 5.44
C GLU A 75 5.70 -0.93 4.09
N LYS A 76 5.07 0.02 3.39
CA LYS A 76 4.53 -0.20 2.04
C LYS A 76 5.64 -0.52 1.04
N VAL A 77 6.74 0.22 1.06
CA VAL A 77 7.93 -0.05 0.23
C VAL A 77 8.42 -1.48 0.47
N TRP A 78 8.59 -1.85 1.73
CA TRP A 78 9.06 -3.19 2.10
C TRP A 78 8.11 -4.31 1.62
N LEU A 79 6.79 -4.13 1.79
CA LEU A 79 5.80 -5.11 1.34
C LEU A 79 5.74 -5.24 -0.19
N LEU A 80 5.80 -4.12 -0.92
CA LEU A 80 5.79 -4.13 -2.39
C LEU A 80 7.07 -4.74 -2.97
N GLU A 81 8.22 -4.54 -2.33
CA GLU A 81 9.47 -5.19 -2.70
C GLU A 81 9.38 -6.71 -2.53
N ARG A 82 8.84 -7.18 -1.40
CA ARG A 82 8.59 -8.61 -1.15
C ARG A 82 7.55 -9.19 -2.11
N ALA A 83 6.59 -8.40 -2.55
CA ALA A 83 5.66 -8.77 -3.61
C ALA A 83 6.32 -8.86 -4.99
N GLY A 84 7.62 -8.50 -5.11
CA GLY A 84 8.42 -8.65 -6.33
C GLY A 84 8.11 -7.63 -7.41
N ILE A 85 7.69 -6.43 -7.04
CA ILE A 85 7.51 -5.28 -7.94
C ILE A 85 8.87 -4.71 -8.33
N ASP A 86 9.05 -4.35 -9.60
CA ASP A 86 10.31 -3.82 -10.10
C ASP A 86 10.49 -2.34 -9.74
N ASN A 87 9.42 -1.54 -9.86
CA ASN A 87 9.48 -0.09 -9.71
C ASN A 87 8.29 0.44 -8.89
N LEU A 88 8.56 1.33 -7.96
CA LEU A 88 7.57 2.09 -7.19
C LEU A 88 7.72 3.58 -7.49
N VAL A 89 6.65 4.23 -7.92
CA VAL A 89 6.57 5.67 -8.11
C VAL A 89 5.68 6.27 -7.03
N VAL A 90 6.26 7.07 -6.15
CA VAL A 90 5.56 7.76 -5.06
C VAL A 90 5.29 9.20 -5.49
N ILE A 91 4.04 9.49 -5.84
CA ILE A 91 3.63 10.83 -6.25
C ILE A 91 3.30 11.66 -4.98
N PRO A 92 3.89 12.86 -4.82
CA PRO A 92 3.46 13.78 -3.78
C PRO A 92 1.98 14.15 -3.97
N PHE A 93 1.13 13.73 -3.02
CA PHE A 93 -0.29 14.07 -3.10
C PHE A 93 -0.54 15.41 -2.43
N THR A 94 -0.92 16.40 -3.21
CA THR A 94 -1.23 17.75 -2.76
C THR A 94 -2.69 18.10 -3.07
N ARG A 95 -3.22 19.13 -2.45
CA ARG A 95 -4.56 19.66 -2.80
C ARG A 95 -4.63 20.11 -4.27
N GLU A 96 -3.51 20.58 -4.84
CA GLU A 96 -3.41 20.92 -6.26
C GLU A 96 -3.50 19.66 -7.12
N PHE A 97 -2.68 18.65 -6.83
CA PHE A 97 -2.69 17.38 -7.55
C PHE A 97 -4.08 16.71 -7.51
N SER A 98 -4.82 16.83 -6.41
CA SER A 98 -6.17 16.24 -6.26
C SER A 98 -7.20 16.80 -7.24
N ARG A 99 -6.94 17.96 -7.86
CA ARG A 99 -7.79 18.57 -8.89
C ARG A 99 -7.51 18.05 -10.30
N THR A 100 -6.49 17.20 -10.46
CA THR A 100 -6.16 16.60 -11.75
C THR A 100 -7.28 15.64 -12.16
N GLY A 101 -7.89 15.89 -13.30
CA GLY A 101 -8.90 15.02 -13.88
C GLY A 101 -8.32 13.65 -14.25
N SER A 102 -9.13 12.62 -14.23
CA SER A 102 -8.73 11.24 -14.53
C SER A 102 -8.10 11.10 -15.93
N ALA A 103 -8.70 11.77 -16.92
CA ALA A 103 -8.20 11.74 -18.30
C ALA A 103 -6.81 12.35 -18.45
N ASP A 104 -6.55 13.47 -17.74
CA ASP A 104 -5.25 14.14 -17.78
C ASP A 104 -4.19 13.35 -17.02
N PHE A 105 -4.52 12.78 -15.86
CA PHE A 105 -3.61 11.91 -15.12
C PHE A 105 -3.17 10.72 -15.97
N ILE A 106 -4.09 10.07 -16.68
CA ILE A 106 -3.73 8.94 -17.55
C ILE A 106 -2.90 9.40 -18.73
N ARG A 107 -3.35 10.42 -19.47
CA ARG A 107 -2.70 10.85 -20.71
C ARG A 107 -1.33 11.44 -20.43
N ARG A 108 -1.25 12.41 -19.50
CA ARG A 108 -0.03 13.16 -19.20
C ARG A 108 0.94 12.35 -18.36
N ASP A 109 0.43 11.73 -17.28
CA ASP A 109 1.30 11.15 -16.27
C ASP A 109 1.55 9.66 -16.52
N LEU A 110 0.51 8.82 -16.70
CA LEU A 110 0.74 7.38 -16.89
C LEU A 110 1.27 7.05 -18.28
N ILE A 111 0.67 7.60 -19.34
CA ILE A 111 1.13 7.33 -20.72
C ILE A 111 2.31 8.20 -21.08
N GLY A 112 2.20 9.52 -20.86
CA GLY A 112 3.21 10.48 -21.33
C GLY A 112 4.53 10.41 -20.58
N LYS A 113 4.52 10.33 -19.23
CA LYS A 113 5.73 10.32 -18.41
C LYS A 113 6.22 8.92 -18.08
N LEU A 114 5.32 7.98 -17.74
CA LEU A 114 5.66 6.61 -17.37
C LEU A 114 5.71 5.66 -18.58
N GLY A 115 5.15 6.05 -19.72
CA GLY A 115 5.07 5.19 -20.91
C GLY A 115 4.18 3.95 -20.72
N VAL A 116 3.22 3.98 -19.78
CA VAL A 116 2.40 2.80 -19.44
C VAL A 116 1.69 2.24 -20.65
N GLU A 117 1.99 0.98 -20.98
CA GLU A 117 1.34 0.23 -22.06
C GLU A 117 0.20 -0.67 -21.55
N THR A 118 0.29 -1.12 -20.30
CA THR A 118 -0.72 -1.96 -19.65
C THR A 118 -1.09 -1.37 -18.30
N LEU A 119 -2.37 -1.07 -18.09
CA LEU A 119 -2.91 -0.61 -16.82
C LEU A 119 -3.82 -1.67 -16.22
N VAL A 120 -3.49 -2.12 -15.01
CA VAL A 120 -4.28 -3.10 -14.26
C VAL A 120 -5.00 -2.39 -13.12
N MET A 121 -6.30 -2.57 -13.04
CA MET A 121 -7.18 -1.90 -12.08
C MET A 121 -7.90 -2.90 -11.19
N GLY A 122 -8.05 -2.59 -9.93
CA GLY A 122 -8.96 -3.34 -9.04
C GLY A 122 -10.43 -3.04 -9.37
N TYR A 123 -11.34 -3.96 -9.00
CA TYR A 123 -12.77 -3.86 -9.32
C TYR A 123 -13.42 -2.53 -8.90
N ASN A 124 -13.10 -2.03 -7.70
CA ASN A 124 -13.66 -0.77 -7.16
C ASN A 124 -12.66 0.39 -7.28
N HIS A 125 -11.70 0.30 -8.18
CA HIS A 125 -10.68 1.35 -8.30
C HIS A 125 -11.26 2.55 -9.04
N HIS A 126 -11.21 3.70 -8.38
CA HIS A 126 -11.54 5.01 -8.92
C HIS A 126 -10.35 5.95 -8.71
N PHE A 127 -10.07 6.80 -9.67
CA PHE A 127 -8.99 7.78 -9.61
C PHE A 127 -9.40 9.10 -10.29
N GLY A 128 -8.56 10.14 -10.12
CA GLY A 128 -8.84 11.47 -10.61
C GLY A 128 -9.79 12.26 -9.72
N HIS A 129 -9.99 13.52 -10.08
CA HIS A 129 -10.88 14.43 -9.37
C HIS A 129 -12.29 13.83 -9.29
N ASN A 130 -12.94 13.94 -8.12
CA ASN A 130 -14.28 13.40 -7.86
C ASN A 130 -14.48 11.90 -8.19
N LYS A 131 -13.39 11.11 -8.30
CA LYS A 131 -13.44 9.68 -8.66
C LYS A 131 -14.09 9.40 -10.01
N GLU A 132 -13.94 10.30 -10.97
CA GLU A 132 -14.52 10.22 -12.31
C GLU A 132 -13.91 9.11 -13.18
N GLY A 133 -12.67 8.73 -12.88
CA GLY A 133 -11.95 7.67 -13.61
C GLY A 133 -12.24 6.31 -13.04
N ASP A 134 -12.98 5.51 -13.80
CA ASP A 134 -13.17 4.09 -13.56
C ASP A 134 -12.80 3.26 -14.78
N TYR A 135 -12.88 1.94 -14.66
CA TYR A 135 -12.58 1.04 -15.77
C TYR A 135 -13.49 1.27 -16.97
N GLY A 136 -14.78 1.57 -16.76
CA GLY A 136 -15.76 1.79 -17.83
C GLY A 136 -15.46 3.04 -18.64
N SER A 137 -15.20 4.16 -17.97
CA SER A 137 -14.85 5.45 -18.59
C SER A 137 -13.56 5.37 -19.41
N LEU A 138 -12.58 4.58 -18.92
CA LEU A 138 -11.34 4.35 -19.65
C LEU A 138 -11.48 3.47 -20.87
N ARG A 139 -12.27 2.40 -20.75
CA ARG A 139 -12.53 1.47 -21.85
C ARG A 139 -13.29 2.14 -23.01
N SER A 140 -14.18 3.07 -22.71
CA SER A 140 -14.95 3.83 -23.72
C SER A 140 -14.13 4.93 -24.41
N SER A 141 -13.00 5.34 -23.82
CA SER A 141 -12.10 6.30 -24.47
C SER A 141 -11.21 5.57 -25.47
N GLU A 142 -11.25 5.97 -26.75
CA GLU A 142 -10.39 5.44 -27.81
C GLU A 142 -8.92 5.71 -27.50
N ARG A 143 -8.23 4.70 -26.95
CA ARG A 143 -6.79 4.73 -26.63
C ARG A 143 -6.13 3.44 -27.15
N PRO A 144 -5.82 3.36 -28.43
CA PRO A 144 -5.37 2.12 -29.08
C PRO A 144 -4.06 1.57 -28.51
N THR A 145 -3.31 2.38 -27.77
CA THR A 145 -1.99 1.98 -27.22
C THR A 145 -2.05 1.48 -25.77
N LEU A 146 -3.12 1.77 -25.01
CA LEU A 146 -3.23 1.37 -23.60
C LEU A 146 -4.10 0.13 -23.44
N ARG A 147 -3.52 -0.95 -22.95
CA ARG A 147 -4.25 -2.16 -22.58
C ARG A 147 -4.82 -2.01 -21.18
N LEU A 148 -6.10 -2.31 -21.01
CA LEU A 148 -6.78 -2.20 -19.73
C LEU A 148 -7.23 -3.57 -19.25
N TYR A 149 -6.88 -3.89 -18.00
CA TYR A 149 -7.34 -5.09 -17.31
C TYR A 149 -7.97 -4.73 -15.97
N ARG A 150 -9.02 -5.47 -15.61
CA ARG A 150 -9.69 -5.34 -14.32
C ARG A 150 -9.58 -6.65 -13.56
N ILE A 151 -9.20 -6.58 -12.31
CA ILE A 151 -9.12 -7.73 -11.40
C ILE A 151 -10.39 -7.76 -10.56
N GLU A 152 -11.00 -8.95 -10.46
CA GLU A 152 -12.21 -9.17 -9.68
C GLU A 152 -11.98 -9.00 -8.18
N PRO A 153 -13.05 -8.77 -7.39
CA PRO A 153 -12.94 -8.64 -5.94
C PRO A 153 -12.34 -9.89 -5.30
N PHE A 154 -11.42 -9.68 -4.38
CA PHE A 154 -10.83 -10.75 -3.58
C PHE A 154 -11.59 -10.90 -2.26
N SER A 155 -11.85 -12.15 -1.86
CA SER A 155 -12.55 -12.48 -0.62
C SER A 155 -11.84 -13.62 0.11
N VAL A 156 -11.90 -13.60 1.44
CA VAL A 156 -11.39 -14.67 2.32
C VAL A 156 -12.54 -15.14 3.17
N GLY A 157 -12.85 -16.44 3.11
CA GLY A 157 -13.96 -17.02 3.86
C GLY A 157 -15.34 -16.40 3.52
N GLY A 158 -15.52 -15.91 2.28
CA GLY A 158 -16.75 -15.24 1.85
C GLY A 158 -16.84 -13.76 2.23
N GLU A 159 -15.90 -13.23 3.02
CA GLU A 159 -15.83 -11.82 3.39
C GLU A 159 -14.93 -11.04 2.43
N LYS A 160 -15.44 -9.90 1.93
CA LYS A 160 -14.68 -9.04 1.02
C LYS A 160 -13.51 -8.38 1.74
N VAL A 161 -12.31 -8.51 1.16
CA VAL A 161 -11.10 -7.90 1.70
C VAL A 161 -11.01 -6.42 1.30
N SER A 162 -10.74 -5.55 2.29
CA SER A 162 -10.48 -4.12 2.08
C SER A 162 -9.68 -3.54 3.25
N SER A 163 -8.96 -2.43 3.01
CA SER A 163 -8.25 -1.72 4.09
C SER A 163 -9.18 -1.28 5.24
N THR A 164 -10.46 -1.01 4.97
CA THR A 164 -11.44 -0.66 6.02
C THR A 164 -11.74 -1.85 6.93
N VAL A 165 -11.96 -3.02 6.37
CA VAL A 165 -12.17 -4.26 7.15
C VAL A 165 -10.92 -4.57 7.98
N VAL A 166 -9.73 -4.52 7.37
CA VAL A 166 -8.48 -4.79 8.09
C VAL A 166 -8.25 -3.80 9.22
N ARG A 167 -8.53 -2.49 9.01
CA ARG A 167 -8.42 -1.49 10.09
C ARG A 167 -9.30 -1.83 11.28
N SER A 168 -10.55 -2.19 11.02
CA SER A 168 -11.48 -2.60 12.09
C SER A 168 -10.96 -3.82 12.84
N LEU A 169 -10.40 -4.82 12.15
CA LEU A 169 -9.82 -5.99 12.80
C LEU A 169 -8.62 -5.64 13.70
N VAL A 170 -7.72 -4.75 13.23
CA VAL A 170 -6.59 -4.27 14.04
C VAL A 170 -7.08 -3.47 15.25
N GLU A 171 -8.08 -2.62 15.07
CA GLU A 171 -8.70 -1.80 16.13
C GLU A 171 -9.33 -2.65 17.24
N HIS A 172 -9.79 -3.85 16.91
CA HIS A 172 -10.36 -4.81 17.87
C HIS A 172 -9.38 -5.91 18.30
N ALA A 173 -8.08 -5.74 18.04
CA ALA A 173 -7.03 -6.73 18.34
C ALA A 173 -7.24 -8.11 17.67
N GLU A 174 -8.05 -8.22 16.62
CA GLU A 174 -8.30 -9.47 15.90
C GLU A 174 -7.14 -9.78 14.92
N MET A 175 -5.91 -9.86 15.45
CA MET A 175 -4.68 -9.91 14.66
C MET A 175 -4.59 -11.11 13.72
N ALA A 176 -5.10 -12.29 14.17
CA ALA A 176 -5.13 -13.50 13.36
C ALA A 176 -6.08 -13.36 12.14
N ARG A 177 -7.22 -12.69 12.30
CA ARG A 177 -8.13 -12.39 11.19
C ARG A 177 -7.54 -11.32 10.27
N ALA A 178 -6.94 -10.29 10.85
CA ALA A 178 -6.24 -9.24 10.08
C ALA A 178 -5.15 -9.84 9.20
N ALA A 179 -4.32 -10.75 9.73
CA ALA A 179 -3.28 -11.45 8.98
C ALA A 179 -3.85 -12.28 7.82
N ARG A 180 -4.98 -12.99 8.04
CA ARG A 180 -5.66 -13.73 6.94
C ARG A 180 -6.15 -12.80 5.82
N MET A 181 -6.72 -11.64 6.16
CA MET A 181 -7.19 -10.65 5.19
C MET A 181 -6.03 -9.96 4.46
N LEU A 182 -4.94 -9.71 5.17
CA LEU A 182 -3.72 -9.14 4.60
C LEU A 182 -3.00 -10.13 3.67
N GLY A 183 -2.98 -11.41 4.01
CA GLY A 183 -2.13 -12.42 3.39
C GLY A 183 -0.68 -12.40 3.91
N HIS A 184 -0.43 -11.63 4.95
CA HIS A 184 0.83 -11.52 5.69
C HIS A 184 0.56 -11.05 7.13
N PRO A 185 1.49 -11.22 8.08
CA PRO A 185 1.36 -10.67 9.42
C PRO A 185 1.12 -9.15 9.39
N TYR A 186 0.28 -8.63 10.29
CA TYR A 186 0.29 -7.18 10.54
C TYR A 186 1.67 -6.80 11.07
N LEU A 187 2.22 -5.68 10.61
CA LEU A 187 3.58 -5.31 10.96
C LEU A 187 3.71 -3.83 11.35
N LEU A 188 4.73 -3.55 12.14
CA LEU A 188 5.23 -2.22 12.44
C LEU A 188 6.70 -2.15 12.01
N MET A 189 7.09 -1.08 11.36
CA MET A 189 8.49 -0.73 11.18
C MET A 189 8.82 0.43 12.13
N ALA A 190 9.76 0.22 13.03
CA ALA A 190 10.08 1.15 14.09
C ALA A 190 11.58 1.22 14.35
N ASP A 191 12.07 2.38 14.80
CA ASP A 191 13.35 2.45 15.45
C ASP A 191 13.18 1.95 16.89
N VAL A 192 14.01 1.01 17.28
CA VAL A 192 13.99 0.41 18.61
C VAL A 192 15.21 0.87 19.38
N ALA A 193 14.99 1.50 20.53
CA ALA A 193 16.05 1.92 21.45
C ALA A 193 15.81 1.32 22.83
N ARG A 194 16.69 0.41 23.26
CA ARG A 194 16.57 -0.30 24.56
C ARG A 194 15.20 -0.96 24.76
N GLY A 195 14.63 -1.50 23.68
CA GLY A 195 13.30 -2.12 23.68
C GLY A 195 12.13 -1.16 23.42
N SER A 196 12.30 0.16 23.57
CA SER A 196 11.25 1.13 23.27
C SER A 196 11.14 1.38 21.77
N LEU A 197 9.92 1.38 21.22
CA LEU A 197 9.63 1.60 19.80
C LEU A 197 9.31 3.07 19.53
N ARG A 198 9.95 3.62 18.50
CA ARG A 198 9.58 4.90 17.90
C ARG A 198 9.08 4.66 16.49
N ILE A 199 7.83 5.04 16.25
CA ILE A 199 7.17 4.98 14.95
C ILE A 199 7.00 6.42 14.46
N ASP A 200 7.64 6.77 13.34
CA ASP A 200 7.72 8.17 12.89
C ASP A 200 6.44 8.68 12.21
N ASP A 201 5.50 7.79 11.86
CA ASP A 201 4.24 8.19 11.22
C ASP A 201 3.10 8.29 12.26
N PRO A 202 2.59 9.50 12.55
CA PRO A 202 1.52 9.70 13.53
C PRO A 202 0.18 9.08 13.11
N TYR A 203 0.04 8.74 11.83
CA TYR A 203 -1.16 8.10 11.31
C TYR A 203 -1.11 6.58 11.36
N LYS A 204 0.04 5.99 11.70
CA LYS A 204 0.14 4.53 11.81
C LYS A 204 -0.85 3.98 12.81
N GLN A 205 -1.65 3.00 12.38
CA GLN A 205 -2.56 2.30 13.26
C GLN A 205 -1.81 1.34 14.17
N LEU A 206 -2.03 1.46 15.46
CA LEU A 206 -1.63 0.47 16.46
C LEU A 206 -2.88 -0.30 16.91
N PRO A 207 -2.76 -1.57 17.27
CA PRO A 207 -3.81 -2.26 17.99
C PRO A 207 -3.98 -1.64 19.39
N PRO A 208 -5.08 -1.94 20.10
CA PRO A 208 -5.33 -1.43 21.45
C PRO A 208 -4.20 -1.72 22.45
N ALA A 209 -4.20 -1.00 23.56
CA ALA A 209 -3.31 -1.28 24.68
C ALA A 209 -3.42 -2.75 25.10
N GLY A 210 -2.28 -3.42 25.24
CA GLY A 210 -2.23 -4.85 25.55
C GLY A 210 -0.87 -5.46 25.31
N GLU A 211 -0.80 -6.77 25.53
CA GLU A 211 0.37 -7.59 25.28
C GLU A 211 0.16 -8.45 24.04
N TYR A 212 1.14 -8.45 23.14
CA TYR A 212 1.08 -9.15 21.86
C TYR A 212 2.29 -10.04 21.65
N SER A 213 2.07 -11.24 21.16
CA SER A 213 3.15 -12.09 20.65
C SER A 213 3.56 -11.59 19.27
N VAL A 214 4.84 -11.27 19.12
CA VAL A 214 5.40 -10.75 17.87
C VAL A 214 6.75 -11.38 17.56
N THR A 215 7.24 -11.19 16.35
CA THR A 215 8.67 -11.33 16.06
C THR A 215 9.28 -9.96 15.80
N ALA A 216 10.47 -9.73 16.33
CA ALA A 216 11.30 -8.58 15.99
C ALA A 216 12.44 -9.08 15.09
N ASP A 217 12.42 -8.70 13.81
CA ASP A 217 13.35 -9.21 12.78
C ASP A 217 13.46 -10.76 12.79
N GLY A 218 12.31 -11.43 12.93
CA GLY A 218 12.21 -12.90 12.97
C GLY A 218 12.48 -13.54 14.34
N VAL A 219 12.89 -12.77 15.36
CA VAL A 219 13.11 -13.27 16.72
C VAL A 219 11.83 -13.14 17.54
N PRO A 220 11.29 -14.21 18.13
CA PRO A 220 10.09 -14.15 18.97
C PRO A 220 10.32 -13.30 20.23
N VAL A 221 9.42 -12.34 20.46
CA VAL A 221 9.43 -11.43 21.61
C VAL A 221 8.00 -11.05 21.98
N ARG A 222 7.81 -10.39 23.14
CA ARG A 222 6.55 -9.78 23.54
C ARG A 222 6.58 -8.29 23.28
N LEU A 223 5.51 -7.77 22.68
CA LEU A 223 5.28 -6.34 22.49
C LEU A 223 4.21 -5.89 23.48
N PHE A 224 4.52 -4.88 24.26
CA PHE A 224 3.56 -4.19 25.12
C PHE A 224 3.20 -2.85 24.49
N ILE A 225 1.90 -2.65 24.26
CA ILE A 225 1.34 -1.38 23.83
C ILE A 225 0.64 -0.77 25.04
N PRO A 226 1.17 0.29 25.64
CA PRO A 226 0.54 0.93 26.79
C PRO A 226 -0.63 1.80 26.35
N SER A 227 -1.54 2.15 27.28
CA SER A 227 -2.60 3.14 27.04
C SER A 227 -2.04 4.55 26.78
N GLU A 228 -0.88 4.83 27.35
CA GLU A 228 -0.13 6.08 27.17
C GLU A 228 1.37 5.78 27.05
N GLY A 229 2.05 6.51 26.18
CA GLY A 229 3.48 6.33 25.96
C GLY A 229 3.85 5.45 24.78
N ALA A 230 5.12 5.14 24.65
CA ALA A 230 5.65 4.36 23.53
C ALA A 230 5.49 2.85 23.74
N PRO A 231 5.16 2.08 22.69
CA PRO A 231 5.23 0.63 22.71
C PRO A 231 6.65 0.15 23.06
N HIS A 232 6.77 -1.01 23.70
CA HIS A 232 8.07 -1.57 24.07
C HIS A 232 8.09 -3.11 24.03
N LEU A 233 9.28 -3.67 23.82
CA LEU A 233 9.54 -5.09 23.82
C LEU A 233 9.94 -5.57 25.24
N ASP A 234 9.71 -6.86 25.52
CA ASP A 234 10.05 -7.52 26.78
C ASP A 234 11.55 -7.66 27.03
N ARG A 235 12.38 -7.34 26.06
CA ARG A 235 13.85 -7.41 26.18
C ARG A 235 14.54 -6.20 25.57
N PRO A 236 15.71 -5.81 26.12
CA PRO A 236 16.49 -4.70 25.58
C PRO A 236 17.02 -5.06 24.19
N PHE A 237 16.66 -4.25 23.22
CA PHE A 237 17.06 -4.39 21.84
C PHE A 237 17.23 -2.99 21.25
N THR A 238 18.22 -2.80 20.38
CA THR A 238 18.45 -1.50 19.74
C THR A 238 18.77 -1.75 18.28
N LYS A 239 17.92 -1.25 17.41
CA LYS A 239 18.09 -1.32 15.96
C LYS A 239 17.22 -0.28 15.25
N GLU A 240 17.76 0.37 14.25
CA GLU A 240 16.99 1.21 13.34
C GLU A 240 16.14 0.37 12.39
N LYS A 241 14.95 0.85 12.08
CA LYS A 241 14.00 0.24 11.13
C LYS A 241 13.79 -1.28 11.34
N SER A 242 13.62 -1.68 12.59
CA SER A 242 13.23 -3.06 12.90
C SER A 242 11.83 -3.38 12.41
N ILE A 243 11.64 -4.59 11.92
CA ILE A 243 10.34 -5.10 11.49
C ILE A 243 9.75 -5.94 12.62
N ILE A 244 8.63 -5.48 13.15
CA ILE A 244 7.87 -6.14 14.21
C ILE A 244 6.63 -6.76 13.59
N GLU A 245 6.57 -8.08 13.48
CA GLU A 245 5.46 -8.80 12.86
C GLU A 245 4.60 -9.46 13.95
N PHE A 246 3.28 -9.20 13.94
CA PHE A 246 2.35 -9.81 14.86
C PHE A 246 2.13 -11.28 14.50
N THR A 247 2.43 -12.18 15.44
CA THR A 247 2.19 -13.61 15.23
C THR A 247 0.71 -13.90 15.37
N ALA A 248 0.12 -14.58 14.38
CA ALA A 248 -1.22 -15.14 14.51
C ALA A 248 -1.13 -16.33 15.49
N LEU A 249 -1.68 -16.18 16.69
CA LEU A 249 -1.95 -17.30 17.59
C LEU A 249 -3.25 -17.96 17.21
#